data_3b1efdb39b3f030907373feb94901e9e
#
_entry.id   3b1efdb39b3f030907373feb94901e9e
#
_cell.length_a   1.000
_cell.length_b   1.000
_cell.length_c   1.000
_cell.angle_alpha   90.00
_cell.angle_beta   90.00
_cell.angle_gamma   90.00
#
_symmetry.space_group_name_H-M   'P 1'
#
loop_
_entity.id
_entity.type
_entity.pdbx_description
1 polymer ?
#
loop_
_entity_poly.entity_id
_entity_poly.type
_entity_poly.pdbx_seq_one_letter_code
_entity_poly.pdbx_strand_id
1 'polypeptide(L)'
;MSKENPLSHHEQLRYDYLLKNIHYLNEREKKEFAYLQDKLNKASSDAPSESQELTEDYRKTSANTSIPSYNSRSRSERYQKINSLPKKKTKKRKLRWGRIFAGLLAILACLALGMIFMFLKGYTNANPDKIANARAAQVEVFNGQDTRDGVNILIMGTDGRIGQNSAETRTDSIMVLNVGGSDKKIKLVSFMRDNLVYIDGYSQVINGRKQTDNKLNVAYELGEQEGQKGAEMVRQVLKDNFDLDIKYYALVDFQAFATAIDTLFPDGVTIDAQFSTLNGRPLTEATVGDDLHATETESPTQTIKVGKQQMNGSTLLNYARFRDDDEADYGRT
;
A
#
# COMPACT_ATOMS: atom_id res chain seq x y z
N MET A 1 28.14 -23.35 -22.67
CA MET A 1 27.92 -21.98 -23.13
C MET A 1 26.51 -21.59 -22.73
N SER A 2 26.34 -20.71 -21.73
CA SER A 2 25.02 -20.23 -21.30
C SER A 2 24.43 -19.36 -22.40
N LYS A 3 23.24 -19.72 -22.92
CA LYS A 3 22.50 -18.89 -23.88
C LYS A 3 22.20 -17.56 -23.18
N GLU A 4 22.78 -16.48 -23.69
CA GLU A 4 22.42 -15.14 -23.23
C GLU A 4 20.93 -14.90 -23.52
N ASN A 5 20.20 -14.52 -22.48
CA ASN A 5 18.79 -14.18 -22.59
C ASN A 5 18.67 -12.89 -23.43
N PRO A 6 17.91 -12.87 -24.53
CA PRO A 6 17.81 -11.72 -25.42
C PRO A 6 17.13 -10.50 -24.77
N LEU A 7 16.43 -10.72 -23.64
CA LEU A 7 15.87 -9.67 -22.83
C LEU A 7 16.78 -9.34 -21.66
N SER A 8 16.93 -8.06 -21.36
CA SER A 8 17.55 -7.64 -20.09
C SER A 8 16.73 -8.15 -18.90
N HIS A 9 17.34 -8.24 -17.73
CA HIS A 9 16.65 -8.69 -16.52
C HIS A 9 15.36 -7.89 -16.25
N HIS A 10 15.39 -6.57 -16.46
CA HIS A 10 14.22 -5.70 -16.32
C HIS A 10 13.12 -5.98 -17.35
N GLU A 11 13.50 -6.21 -18.61
CA GLU A 11 12.57 -6.57 -19.68
C GLU A 11 11.94 -7.94 -19.45
N GLN A 12 12.69 -8.89 -18.89
CA GLN A 12 12.18 -10.21 -18.52
C GLN A 12 11.11 -10.12 -17.43
N LEU A 13 11.39 -9.39 -16.34
CA LEU A 13 10.41 -9.17 -15.26
C LEU A 13 9.15 -8.48 -15.78
N ARG A 14 9.32 -7.51 -16.69
CA ARG A 14 8.19 -6.79 -17.28
C ARG A 14 7.37 -7.69 -18.21
N TYR A 15 8.03 -8.52 -19.01
CA TYR A 15 7.39 -9.51 -19.87
C TYR A 15 6.56 -10.51 -19.05
N ASP A 16 7.13 -11.05 -17.98
CA ASP A 16 6.47 -12.01 -17.10
C ASP A 16 5.24 -11.40 -16.41
N TYR A 17 5.34 -10.13 -16.00
CA TYR A 17 4.21 -9.39 -15.45
C TYR A 17 3.08 -9.22 -16.47
N LEU A 18 3.40 -8.78 -17.69
CA LEU A 18 2.42 -8.58 -18.77
C LEU A 18 1.78 -9.91 -19.20
N LEU A 19 2.54 -10.98 -19.25
CA LEU A 19 2.06 -12.32 -19.57
C LEU A 19 1.06 -12.83 -18.52
N LYS A 20 1.34 -12.64 -17.24
CA LYS A 20 0.42 -13.02 -16.14
C LYS A 20 -0.89 -12.25 -16.16
N ASN A 21 -0.87 -11.01 -16.66
CA ASN A 21 -2.01 -10.11 -16.67
C ASN A 21 -2.61 -9.89 -18.06
N ILE A 22 -2.39 -10.80 -19.00
CA ILE A 22 -2.71 -10.65 -20.44
C ILE A 22 -4.16 -10.25 -20.72
N HIS A 23 -5.10 -10.69 -19.88
CA HIS A 23 -6.53 -10.38 -20.02
C HIS A 23 -6.93 -9.00 -19.52
N TYR A 24 -6.05 -8.31 -18.77
CA TYR A 24 -6.30 -7.02 -18.15
C TYR A 24 -5.43 -5.89 -18.68
N LEU A 25 -4.65 -6.15 -19.74
CA LEU A 25 -3.72 -5.18 -20.32
C LEU A 25 -4.49 -4.04 -21.03
N ASN A 26 -4.07 -2.81 -20.75
CA ASN A 26 -4.51 -1.65 -21.53
C ASN A 26 -3.80 -1.58 -22.88
N GLU A 27 -4.24 -0.69 -23.79
CA GLU A 27 -3.71 -0.60 -25.16
C GLU A 27 -2.21 -0.26 -25.24
N ARG A 28 -1.67 0.44 -24.26
CA ARG A 28 -0.23 0.74 -24.16
C ARG A 28 0.56 -0.49 -23.74
N GLU A 29 0.06 -1.22 -22.77
CA GLU A 29 0.67 -2.45 -22.27
C GLU A 29 0.61 -3.58 -23.30
N LYS A 30 -0.46 -3.68 -24.10
CA LYS A 30 -0.53 -4.62 -25.23
C LYS A 30 0.55 -4.35 -26.27
N LYS A 31 0.81 -3.08 -26.60
CA LYS A 31 1.89 -2.71 -27.52
C LYS A 31 3.27 -3.03 -26.95
N GLU A 32 3.48 -2.79 -25.66
CA GLU A 32 4.72 -3.12 -24.96
C GLU A 32 4.93 -4.64 -24.93
N PHE A 33 3.90 -5.41 -24.63
CA PHE A 33 3.94 -6.88 -24.64
C PHE A 33 4.31 -7.43 -26.03
N ALA A 34 3.66 -6.93 -27.09
CA ALA A 34 3.95 -7.31 -28.47
C ALA A 34 5.41 -7.00 -28.87
N TYR A 35 5.95 -5.85 -28.42
CA TYR A 35 7.34 -5.48 -28.65
C TYR A 35 8.34 -6.45 -27.98
N LEU A 36 8.11 -6.79 -26.72
CA LEU A 36 8.97 -7.71 -25.97
C LEU A 36 8.88 -9.14 -26.53
N GLN A 37 7.71 -9.56 -27.01
CA GLN A 37 7.49 -10.84 -27.65
C GLN A 37 8.21 -10.93 -29.02
N ASP A 38 8.16 -9.87 -29.83
CA ASP A 38 8.88 -9.81 -31.12
C ASP A 38 10.40 -9.85 -30.89
N LYS A 39 10.90 -9.22 -29.85
CA LYS A 39 12.32 -9.24 -29.46
C LYS A 39 12.79 -10.66 -29.08
N LEU A 40 11.94 -11.42 -28.36
CA LEU A 40 12.19 -12.83 -28.05
C LEU A 40 12.18 -13.71 -29.28
N ASN A 41 11.22 -13.51 -30.20
CA ASN A 41 11.07 -14.29 -31.41
C ASN A 41 12.22 -14.06 -32.42
N LYS A 42 12.70 -12.81 -32.53
CA LYS A 42 13.86 -12.49 -33.40
C LYS A 42 15.14 -13.16 -32.93
N ALA A 43 15.35 -13.24 -31.63
CA ALA A 43 16.52 -13.94 -31.10
C ALA A 43 16.41 -15.47 -31.19
N SER A 44 15.20 -16.01 -31.41
CA SER A 44 14.96 -17.43 -31.64
C SER A 44 15.12 -17.80 -33.11
N SER A 45 15.04 -16.83 -34.05
CA SER A 45 15.18 -17.06 -35.50
C SER A 45 16.63 -17.14 -35.97
N ASP A 46 17.58 -16.72 -35.16
CA ASP A 46 19.01 -16.79 -35.46
C ASP A 46 19.70 -18.10 -34.95
N ALA A 47 18.93 -19.09 -34.48
CA ALA A 47 19.43 -20.41 -34.12
C ALA A 47 19.12 -21.44 -35.22
N PRO A 48 20.07 -22.29 -35.62
CA PRO A 48 19.85 -23.24 -36.71
C PRO A 48 18.76 -24.26 -36.38
N SER A 49 17.92 -24.49 -37.36
CA SER A 49 16.75 -25.34 -37.40
C SER A 49 16.95 -26.76 -36.83
N GLU A 50 16.30 -27.03 -35.70
CA GLU A 50 16.07 -28.40 -35.22
C GLU A 50 14.58 -28.72 -34.98
N SER A 51 13.67 -27.85 -35.46
CA SER A 51 12.22 -27.98 -35.26
C SER A 51 11.43 -28.33 -36.54
N GLN A 52 12.10 -28.79 -37.63
CA GLN A 52 11.39 -29.22 -38.84
C GLN A 52 11.05 -30.72 -38.89
N GLU A 53 11.54 -31.53 -37.96
CA GLU A 53 11.29 -32.98 -38.02
C GLU A 53 10.01 -33.44 -37.27
N LEU A 54 9.45 -32.60 -36.41
CA LEU A 54 8.24 -32.94 -35.65
C LEU A 54 6.91 -32.59 -36.36
N THR A 55 6.95 -31.82 -37.44
CA THR A 55 5.73 -31.44 -38.18
C THR A 55 5.46 -32.31 -39.40
N GLU A 56 6.43 -33.08 -39.89
CA GLU A 56 6.21 -34.01 -41.01
C GLU A 56 5.58 -35.33 -40.59
N ASP A 57 5.77 -35.78 -39.38
CA ASP A 57 5.20 -37.06 -38.90
C ASP A 57 3.68 -36.98 -38.66
N TYR A 58 3.16 -35.80 -38.33
CA TYR A 58 1.70 -35.57 -38.18
C TYR A 58 0.96 -35.52 -39.53
N ARG A 59 1.65 -35.23 -40.63
CA ARG A 59 1.04 -35.16 -41.97
C ARG A 59 0.99 -36.51 -42.67
N LYS A 60 1.84 -37.46 -42.29
CA LYS A 60 1.86 -38.80 -42.92
C LYS A 60 0.86 -39.78 -42.30
N THR A 61 0.37 -39.54 -41.11
CA THR A 61 -0.63 -40.39 -40.46
C THR A 61 -2.08 -40.06 -40.84
N SER A 62 -2.33 -38.93 -41.51
CA SER A 62 -3.69 -38.52 -41.93
C SER A 62 -4.07 -38.99 -43.37
N ALA A 63 -3.18 -39.63 -44.10
CA ALA A 63 -3.39 -39.93 -45.53
C ALA A 63 -3.98 -41.33 -45.82
N ASN A 64 -4.22 -42.17 -44.83
CA ASN A 64 -4.68 -43.56 -45.06
C ASN A 64 -5.98 -43.94 -44.32
N THR A 65 -6.85 -43.00 -44.05
CA THR A 65 -8.21 -43.32 -43.63
C THR A 65 -9.15 -42.99 -44.79
N SER A 66 -9.39 -44.01 -45.67
CA SER A 66 -10.41 -43.94 -46.71
C SER A 66 -11.77 -43.71 -46.04
N ILE A 67 -12.32 -42.51 -46.23
CA ILE A 67 -13.70 -42.19 -45.82
C ILE A 67 -14.60 -43.02 -46.72
N PRO A 68 -15.50 -43.91 -46.19
CA PRO A 68 -16.44 -44.64 -47.01
C PRO A 68 -17.34 -43.67 -47.75
N SER A 69 -17.45 -43.82 -49.08
CA SER A 69 -18.34 -43.00 -49.90
C SER A 69 -19.78 -43.14 -49.43
N TYR A 70 -20.37 -42.08 -49.00
CA TYR A 70 -21.73 -42.04 -48.47
C TYR A 70 -22.71 -42.05 -49.64
N ASN A 71 -23.50 -43.15 -49.74
CA ASN A 71 -24.49 -43.31 -50.80
C ASN A 71 -25.62 -42.30 -50.66
N SER A 72 -25.77 -41.40 -51.63
CA SER A 72 -26.70 -40.28 -51.63
C SER A 72 -28.21 -40.72 -51.46
N ARG A 73 -28.51 -41.96 -51.80
CA ARG A 73 -29.90 -42.48 -51.63
C ARG A 73 -30.31 -42.68 -50.20
N SER A 74 -29.41 -42.99 -49.30
CA SER A 74 -29.74 -43.20 -47.89
C SER A 74 -30.02 -41.88 -47.14
N ARG A 75 -29.58 -40.73 -47.68
CA ARG A 75 -29.77 -39.42 -47.07
C ARG A 75 -31.18 -38.86 -47.25
N SER A 76 -31.79 -39.09 -48.43
CA SER A 76 -33.16 -38.64 -48.72
C SER A 76 -34.21 -39.39 -47.88
N GLU A 77 -34.04 -40.70 -47.69
CA GLU A 77 -34.96 -41.51 -46.87
C GLU A 77 -34.87 -41.16 -45.37
N ARG A 78 -33.65 -40.80 -44.85
CA ARG A 78 -33.51 -40.35 -43.49
C ARG A 78 -34.14 -38.95 -43.25
N TYR A 79 -34.03 -38.06 -44.24
CA TYR A 79 -34.69 -36.75 -44.14
C TYR A 79 -36.21 -36.84 -44.13
N GLN A 80 -36.82 -37.77 -44.92
CA GLN A 80 -38.27 -37.98 -44.94
C GLN A 80 -38.76 -38.58 -43.60
N LYS A 81 -37.97 -39.50 -42.99
CA LYS A 81 -38.35 -40.14 -41.72
C LYS A 81 -38.22 -39.19 -40.51
N ILE A 82 -37.30 -38.19 -40.58
CA ILE A 82 -37.12 -37.19 -39.55
C ILE A 82 -38.25 -36.12 -39.59
N ASN A 83 -38.73 -35.79 -40.78
CA ASN A 83 -39.83 -34.83 -40.94
C ASN A 83 -41.23 -35.38 -40.56
N SER A 84 -41.39 -36.73 -40.42
CA SER A 84 -42.63 -37.35 -40.00
C SER A 84 -42.75 -37.56 -38.48
N LEU A 85 -41.73 -37.25 -37.69
CA LEU A 85 -41.79 -37.28 -36.24
C LEU A 85 -42.55 -36.08 -35.70
N PRO A 86 -43.53 -36.28 -34.76
CA PRO A 86 -44.25 -35.14 -34.21
C PRO A 86 -43.29 -34.22 -33.48
N LYS A 87 -43.20 -32.98 -33.90
CA LYS A 87 -42.43 -31.94 -33.23
C LYS A 87 -42.92 -31.79 -31.79
N LYS A 88 -42.18 -32.31 -30.81
CA LYS A 88 -42.46 -32.05 -29.41
C LYS A 88 -42.45 -30.52 -29.20
N LYS A 89 -43.59 -29.95 -28.92
CA LYS A 89 -43.74 -28.54 -28.53
C LYS A 89 -42.90 -28.34 -27.27
N THR A 90 -41.71 -27.79 -27.40
CA THR A 90 -40.92 -27.32 -26.25
C THR A 90 -41.69 -26.19 -25.60
N LYS A 91 -42.23 -26.44 -24.42
CA LYS A 91 -42.84 -25.40 -23.57
C LYS A 91 -41.73 -24.37 -23.29
N LYS A 92 -41.81 -23.19 -23.94
CA LYS A 92 -40.93 -22.05 -23.59
C LYS A 92 -41.16 -21.77 -22.11
N ARG A 93 -40.19 -22.10 -21.27
CA ARG A 93 -40.20 -21.72 -19.86
C ARG A 93 -40.18 -20.21 -19.82
N LYS A 94 -41.30 -19.60 -19.46
CA LYS A 94 -41.34 -18.15 -19.20
C LYS A 94 -40.39 -17.87 -18.04
N LEU A 95 -39.32 -17.18 -18.35
CA LEU A 95 -38.34 -16.71 -17.36
C LEU A 95 -39.11 -15.84 -16.36
N ARG A 96 -39.17 -16.27 -15.12
CA ARG A 96 -39.91 -15.58 -14.05
C ARG A 96 -39.07 -14.38 -13.60
N TRP A 97 -39.03 -13.32 -14.40
CA TRP A 97 -38.29 -12.10 -14.14
C TRP A 97 -38.51 -11.55 -12.73
N GLY A 98 -39.73 -11.67 -12.20
CA GLY A 98 -40.00 -11.23 -10.83
C GLY A 98 -39.22 -11.98 -9.75
N ARG A 99 -38.92 -13.29 -9.95
CA ARG A 99 -38.06 -14.03 -9.00
C ARG A 99 -36.61 -13.65 -9.09
N ILE A 100 -36.12 -13.32 -10.30
CA ILE A 100 -34.76 -12.84 -10.52
C ILE A 100 -34.59 -11.44 -9.88
N PHE A 101 -35.60 -10.57 -10.07
CA PHE A 101 -35.62 -9.25 -9.48
C PHE A 101 -35.69 -9.30 -7.95
N ALA A 102 -36.50 -10.18 -7.39
CA ALA A 102 -36.58 -10.39 -5.95
C ALA A 102 -35.27 -10.95 -5.37
N GLY A 103 -34.60 -11.86 -6.08
CA GLY A 103 -33.25 -12.36 -5.70
C GLY A 103 -32.18 -11.26 -5.71
N LEU A 104 -32.19 -10.42 -6.75
CA LEU A 104 -31.25 -9.30 -6.86
C LEU A 104 -31.47 -8.26 -5.74
N LEU A 105 -32.73 -7.98 -5.42
CA LEU A 105 -33.10 -7.07 -4.35
C LEU A 105 -32.72 -7.63 -2.97
N ALA A 106 -32.85 -8.95 -2.75
CA ALA A 106 -32.40 -9.62 -1.54
C ALA A 106 -30.85 -9.55 -1.38
N ILE A 107 -30.10 -9.75 -2.47
CA ILE A 107 -28.63 -9.61 -2.45
C ILE A 107 -28.23 -8.16 -2.12
N LEU A 108 -28.90 -7.17 -2.71
CA LEU A 108 -28.65 -5.75 -2.44
C LEU A 108 -28.97 -5.39 -0.99
N ALA A 109 -30.05 -5.93 -0.44
CA ALA A 109 -30.41 -5.76 0.98
C ALA A 109 -29.37 -6.41 1.91
N CYS A 110 -28.87 -7.60 1.59
CA CYS A 110 -27.81 -8.25 2.35
C CYS A 110 -26.49 -7.47 2.32
N LEU A 111 -26.13 -6.89 1.16
CA LEU A 111 -24.95 -6.03 1.03
C LEU A 111 -25.11 -4.75 1.85
N ALA A 112 -26.27 -4.11 1.82
CA ALA A 112 -26.58 -2.93 2.63
C ALA A 112 -26.51 -3.22 4.13
N LEU A 113 -27.10 -4.35 4.56
CA LEU A 113 -27.03 -4.81 5.95
C LEU A 113 -25.60 -5.14 6.37
N GLY A 114 -24.79 -5.74 5.48
CA GLY A 114 -23.38 -6.01 5.71
C GLY A 114 -22.57 -4.71 5.89
N MET A 115 -22.82 -3.69 5.06
CA MET A 115 -22.18 -2.38 5.21
C MET A 115 -22.59 -1.67 6.50
N ILE A 116 -23.89 -1.71 6.86
CA ILE A 116 -24.39 -1.15 8.12
C ILE A 116 -23.76 -1.89 9.31
N PHE A 117 -23.67 -3.22 9.25
CA PHE A 117 -23.04 -4.01 10.31
C PHE A 117 -21.55 -3.68 10.47
N MET A 118 -20.80 -3.55 9.35
CA MET A 118 -19.39 -3.13 9.38
C MET A 118 -19.25 -1.70 9.93
N PHE A 119 -20.14 -0.79 9.51
CA PHE A 119 -20.16 0.58 10.03
C PHE A 119 -20.45 0.61 11.54
N LEU A 120 -21.47 -0.12 12.01
CA LEU A 120 -21.81 -0.20 13.43
C LEU A 120 -20.68 -0.88 14.23
N LYS A 121 -20.07 -1.94 13.71
CA LYS A 121 -18.94 -2.59 14.35
C LYS A 121 -17.71 -1.66 14.41
N GLY A 122 -17.43 -0.91 13.34
CA GLY A 122 -16.41 0.14 13.32
C GLY A 122 -16.72 1.25 14.33
N TYR A 123 -17.97 1.72 14.37
CA TYR A 123 -18.44 2.73 15.32
C TYR A 123 -18.36 2.26 16.77
N THR A 124 -18.75 1.02 17.09
CA THR A 124 -18.66 0.46 18.45
C THR A 124 -17.21 0.18 18.87
N ASN A 125 -16.33 -0.17 17.93
CA ASN A 125 -14.90 -0.32 18.22
C ASN A 125 -14.18 1.03 18.39
N ALA A 126 -14.65 2.07 17.69
CA ALA A 126 -14.19 3.45 17.83
C ALA A 126 -14.82 4.19 19.00
N ASN A 127 -15.64 3.51 19.84
CA ASN A 127 -16.31 4.17 20.97
C ASN A 127 -15.27 4.61 22.00
N PRO A 128 -15.19 5.92 22.34
CA PRO A 128 -14.17 6.46 23.23
C PRO A 128 -14.17 5.85 24.64
N ASP A 129 -15.27 5.23 25.07
CA ASP A 129 -15.35 4.52 26.36
C ASP A 129 -14.50 3.25 26.44
N LYS A 130 -14.10 2.67 25.30
CA LYS A 130 -13.13 1.55 25.24
C LYS A 130 -11.67 2.02 25.10
N ILE A 131 -11.47 3.27 24.73
CA ILE A 131 -10.18 3.96 24.72
C ILE A 131 -10.03 4.73 26.05
N ALA A 132 -10.43 4.10 27.15
CA ALA A 132 -10.46 4.73 28.48
C ALA A 132 -9.07 5.18 28.98
N ASN A 133 -8.00 4.91 28.27
CA ASN A 133 -6.65 5.40 28.53
C ASN A 133 -6.07 6.26 27.39
N ALA A 134 -6.77 6.43 26.28
CA ALA A 134 -6.39 7.44 25.32
C ALA A 134 -6.77 8.80 25.91
N ARG A 135 -5.79 9.57 26.38
CA ARG A 135 -6.01 11.01 26.63
C ARG A 135 -6.65 11.56 25.37
N ALA A 136 -7.87 12.13 25.53
CA ALA A 136 -8.47 12.89 24.45
C ALA A 136 -7.40 13.86 23.94
N ALA A 137 -7.08 13.79 22.65
CA ALA A 137 -6.12 14.69 22.05
C ALA A 137 -6.56 16.12 22.41
N GLN A 138 -5.69 16.86 23.07
CA GLN A 138 -6.00 18.26 23.38
C GLN A 138 -6.12 18.99 22.06
N VAL A 139 -7.21 19.68 21.84
CA VAL A 139 -7.40 20.50 20.64
C VAL A 139 -6.48 21.70 20.74
N GLU A 140 -5.37 21.64 20.03
CA GLU A 140 -4.44 22.77 19.93
C GLU A 140 -5.03 23.87 19.05
N VAL A 141 -4.61 25.11 19.29
CA VAL A 141 -4.92 26.23 18.40
C VAL A 141 -4.19 26.01 17.07
N PHE A 142 -4.94 25.94 15.98
CA PHE A 142 -4.38 25.77 14.64
C PHE A 142 -5.11 26.68 13.64
N ASN A 143 -4.40 27.66 13.09
CA ASN A 143 -4.95 28.63 12.13
C ASN A 143 -4.74 28.16 10.69
N GLY A 144 -5.44 27.09 10.33
CA GLY A 144 -5.34 26.47 9.01
C GLY A 144 -5.68 27.43 7.87
N GLN A 145 -4.91 27.38 6.79
CA GLN A 145 -5.07 28.21 5.60
C GLN A 145 -5.39 27.36 4.38
N ASP A 146 -6.26 27.89 3.53
CA ASP A 146 -6.62 27.24 2.25
C ASP A 146 -5.44 27.28 1.27
N THR A 147 -5.23 26.16 0.60
CA THR A 147 -4.17 26.00 -0.41
C THR A 147 -4.70 26.38 -1.79
N ARG A 148 -3.81 26.78 -2.71
CA ARG A 148 -4.16 27.15 -4.09
C ARG A 148 -4.72 25.99 -4.91
N ASP A 149 -4.24 24.75 -4.64
CA ASP A 149 -4.65 23.55 -5.37
C ASP A 149 -4.66 22.35 -4.41
N GLY A 150 -5.84 21.78 -4.22
CA GLY A 150 -6.07 20.70 -3.26
C GLY A 150 -6.07 21.17 -1.81
N VAL A 151 -5.80 20.25 -0.89
CA VAL A 151 -5.75 20.50 0.55
C VAL A 151 -4.43 19.95 1.08
N ASN A 152 -3.64 20.80 1.76
CA ASN A 152 -2.45 20.38 2.47
C ASN A 152 -2.79 20.01 3.91
N ILE A 153 -2.33 18.84 4.32
CA ILE A 153 -2.47 18.29 5.67
C ILE A 153 -1.06 18.06 6.22
N LEU A 154 -0.74 18.71 7.33
CA LEU A 154 0.51 18.49 8.06
C LEU A 154 0.38 17.21 8.87
N ILE A 155 1.28 16.26 8.67
CA ILE A 155 1.36 15.02 9.44
C ILE A 155 2.65 15.06 10.22
N MET A 156 2.54 14.97 11.55
CA MET A 156 3.67 15.00 12.46
C MET A 156 3.70 13.75 13.32
N GLY A 157 4.85 13.12 13.41
CA GLY A 157 5.12 12.03 14.33
C GLY A 157 5.95 12.55 15.51
N THR A 158 5.48 12.33 16.72
CA THR A 158 6.19 12.70 17.94
C THR A 158 6.72 11.48 18.68
N ASP A 159 7.83 11.68 19.38
CA ASP A 159 8.42 10.67 20.26
C ASP A 159 7.81 10.68 21.68
N GLY A 160 6.70 11.38 21.84
CA GLY A 160 6.00 11.51 23.12
C GLY A 160 5.59 10.16 23.70
N ARG A 161 5.99 9.91 24.96
CA ARG A 161 5.64 8.71 25.73
C ARG A 161 4.44 8.96 26.63
N ILE A 162 3.75 7.91 27.03
CA ILE A 162 2.63 7.99 27.98
C ILE A 162 3.10 8.66 29.28
N GLY A 163 2.47 9.80 29.62
CA GLY A 163 2.80 10.55 30.84
C GLY A 163 3.91 11.60 30.68
N GLN A 164 4.59 11.67 29.57
CA GLN A 164 5.57 12.72 29.27
C GLN A 164 4.87 14.06 29.03
N ASN A 165 5.52 15.17 29.41
CA ASN A 165 5.03 16.51 29.13
C ASN A 165 5.21 16.84 27.66
N SER A 166 4.16 17.30 26.98
CA SER A 166 4.21 17.68 25.56
C SER A 166 5.26 18.78 25.28
N ALA A 167 5.54 19.64 26.26
CA ALA A 167 6.56 20.68 26.16
C ALA A 167 8.01 20.16 26.05
N GLU A 168 8.23 18.87 26.21
CA GLU A 168 9.53 18.20 26.09
C GLU A 168 9.60 17.26 24.88
N THR A 169 8.51 17.18 24.10
CA THR A 169 8.44 16.32 22.93
C THR A 169 8.85 17.06 21.66
N ARG A 170 9.47 16.32 20.75
CA ARG A 170 9.86 16.81 19.43
C ARG A 170 9.18 16.01 18.34
N THR A 171 9.09 16.62 17.17
CA THR A 171 8.61 15.92 15.99
C THR A 171 9.77 15.25 15.27
N ASP A 172 9.76 13.91 15.22
CA ASP A 172 10.76 13.13 14.50
C ASP A 172 10.39 12.93 13.03
N SER A 173 9.10 12.99 12.71
CA SER A 173 8.58 12.94 11.35
C SER A 173 7.73 14.18 11.07
N ILE A 174 8.03 14.88 9.99
CA ILE A 174 7.29 16.06 9.54
C ILE A 174 7.01 15.88 8.06
N MET A 175 5.73 15.71 7.70
CA MET A 175 5.30 15.48 6.32
C MET A 175 4.13 16.38 5.98
N VAL A 176 4.01 16.75 4.71
CA VAL A 176 2.84 17.44 4.17
C VAL A 176 2.22 16.57 3.09
N LEU A 177 0.97 16.18 3.31
CA LEU A 177 0.14 15.44 2.38
C LEU A 177 -0.78 16.42 1.64
N ASN A 178 -0.68 16.46 0.30
CA ASN A 178 -1.61 17.19 -0.54
C ASN A 178 -2.60 16.23 -1.20
N VAL A 179 -3.89 16.49 -1.07
CA VAL A 179 -4.97 15.70 -1.64
C VAL A 179 -5.99 16.59 -2.35
N GLY A 180 -6.69 16.04 -3.34
CA GLY A 180 -7.77 16.74 -4.05
C GLY A 180 -7.31 17.82 -5.02
N GLY A 181 -6.04 17.83 -5.42
CA GLY A 181 -5.52 18.73 -6.42
C GLY A 181 -6.09 18.49 -7.82
N SER A 182 -5.95 19.49 -8.70
CA SER A 182 -6.46 19.47 -10.09
C SER A 182 -5.87 18.33 -10.92
N ASP A 183 -4.67 17.87 -10.61
CA ASP A 183 -3.99 16.74 -11.24
C ASP A 183 -4.47 15.35 -10.72
N LYS A 184 -5.39 15.33 -9.75
CA LYS A 184 -5.95 14.12 -9.11
C LYS A 184 -4.90 13.18 -8.53
N LYS A 185 -3.76 13.72 -8.12
CA LYS A 185 -2.68 12.94 -7.49
C LYS A 185 -2.64 13.21 -5.99
N ILE A 186 -2.27 12.19 -5.25
CA ILE A 186 -1.84 12.34 -3.87
C ILE A 186 -0.34 12.64 -3.88
N LYS A 187 0.06 13.71 -3.22
CA LYS A 187 1.47 14.12 -3.09
C LYS A 187 1.85 14.11 -1.63
N LEU A 188 2.99 13.51 -1.32
CA LEU A 188 3.55 13.48 0.02
C LEU A 188 4.97 14.04 -0.03
N VAL A 189 5.24 15.05 0.78
CA VAL A 189 6.56 15.66 0.94
C VAL A 189 7.01 15.47 2.37
N SER A 190 8.20 14.91 2.58
CA SER A 190 8.83 14.77 3.89
C SER A 190 9.87 15.87 4.10
N PHE A 191 9.88 16.44 5.28
CA PHE A 191 10.85 17.44 5.72
C PHE A 191 11.78 16.80 6.75
N MET A 192 13.07 16.92 6.53
CA MET A 192 14.04 16.40 7.51
C MET A 192 13.95 17.21 8.80
N ARG A 193 13.83 16.53 9.92
CA ARG A 193 13.70 17.14 11.26
C ARG A 193 14.86 18.07 11.60
N ASP A 194 16.06 17.81 11.05
CA ASP A 194 17.28 18.55 11.30
C ASP A 194 17.51 19.71 10.32
N ASN A 195 16.56 20.02 9.41
CA ASN A 195 16.65 21.19 8.55
C ASN A 195 16.82 22.45 9.41
N LEU A 196 17.83 23.25 9.08
CA LEU A 196 18.01 24.55 9.69
C LEU A 196 17.00 25.52 9.08
N VAL A 197 16.11 26.07 9.91
CA VAL A 197 15.00 26.94 9.50
C VAL A 197 14.93 28.17 10.40
N TYR A 198 14.47 29.27 9.83
CA TYR A 198 14.10 30.44 10.60
C TYR A 198 12.84 30.15 11.43
N ILE A 199 12.87 30.49 12.73
CA ILE A 199 11.72 30.36 13.62
C ILE A 199 11.42 31.73 14.23
N ASP A 200 10.26 32.29 13.90
CA ASP A 200 9.86 33.60 14.43
C ASP A 200 9.75 33.58 15.95
N GLY A 201 10.20 34.66 16.59
CA GLY A 201 10.24 34.74 18.06
C GLY A 201 11.39 33.98 18.71
N TYR A 202 12.03 33.03 18.04
CA TYR A 202 13.19 32.32 18.57
C TYR A 202 14.46 33.19 18.50
N SER A 203 15.21 33.21 19.59
CA SER A 203 16.56 33.75 19.53
C SER A 203 17.46 33.11 20.59
N GLN A 204 18.62 32.72 20.17
CA GLN A 204 19.69 32.20 21.01
C GLN A 204 20.99 32.96 20.74
N VAL A 205 21.79 33.18 21.76
CA VAL A 205 23.12 33.78 21.60
C VAL A 205 24.15 32.67 21.62
N ILE A 206 24.80 32.43 20.47
CA ILE A 206 25.87 31.44 20.32
C ILE A 206 27.16 32.21 19.95
N ASN A 207 28.19 32.07 20.76
CA ASN A 207 29.48 32.74 20.55
C ASN A 207 29.31 34.26 20.37
N GLY A 208 28.44 34.90 21.16
CA GLY A 208 28.16 36.34 21.13
C GLY A 208 27.36 36.82 19.92
N ARG A 209 26.83 35.92 19.07
CA ARG A 209 25.98 36.28 17.93
C ARG A 209 24.57 35.83 18.19
N LYS A 210 23.57 36.70 17.91
CA LYS A 210 22.17 36.36 17.94
C LYS A 210 21.87 35.45 16.74
N GLN A 211 21.31 34.31 17.02
CA GLN A 211 20.87 33.32 16.04
C GLN A 211 19.35 33.14 16.15
N THR A 212 18.66 33.17 15.03
CA THR A 212 17.19 33.03 14.92
C THR A 212 16.78 31.72 14.26
N ASP A 213 17.78 30.98 13.78
CA ASP A 213 17.57 29.71 13.09
C ASP A 213 17.80 28.54 14.04
N ASN A 214 17.00 27.50 13.90
CA ASN A 214 17.16 26.26 14.63
C ASN A 214 16.68 25.06 13.76
N LYS A 215 16.84 23.85 14.28
CA LYS A 215 16.31 22.64 13.64
C LYS A 215 14.78 22.70 13.58
N LEU A 216 14.22 22.21 12.49
CA LEU A 216 12.76 22.25 12.26
C LEU A 216 11.96 21.53 13.37
N ASN A 217 12.48 20.42 13.91
CA ASN A 217 11.80 19.69 15.00
C ASN A 217 11.68 20.47 16.32
N VAL A 218 12.54 21.48 16.53
CA VAL A 218 12.47 22.35 17.72
C VAL A 218 11.25 23.28 17.66
N ALA A 219 10.73 23.57 16.47
CA ALA A 219 9.55 24.41 16.34
C ALA A 219 8.34 23.85 17.10
N TYR A 220 8.13 22.53 17.07
CA TYR A 220 7.05 21.91 17.83
C TYR A 220 7.23 22.11 19.34
N GLU A 221 8.41 21.78 19.85
CA GLU A 221 8.77 21.95 21.27
C GLU A 221 8.55 23.39 21.75
N LEU A 222 9.01 24.37 20.97
CA LEU A 222 8.82 25.80 21.32
C LEU A 222 7.34 26.19 21.34
N GLY A 223 6.56 25.75 20.36
CA GLY A 223 5.12 26.00 20.32
C GLY A 223 4.38 25.38 21.50
N GLU A 224 4.77 24.18 21.93
CA GLU A 224 4.21 23.56 23.13
C GLU A 224 4.53 24.35 24.42
N GLN A 225 5.76 24.86 24.53
CA GLN A 225 6.17 25.72 25.63
C GLN A 225 5.40 27.05 25.67
N GLU A 226 4.94 27.55 24.52
CA GLU A 226 4.14 28.77 24.39
C GLU A 226 2.63 28.57 24.63
N GLY A 227 2.21 27.43 25.16
CA GLY A 227 0.85 27.15 25.51
C GLY A 227 0.11 26.24 24.53
N GLN A 228 0.72 25.11 24.22
CA GLN A 228 0.13 24.04 23.39
C GLN A 228 -0.17 24.51 21.95
N LYS A 229 0.81 25.17 21.34
CA LYS A 229 0.77 25.67 19.97
C LYS A 229 1.77 24.96 19.07
N GLY A 230 2.20 23.73 19.40
CA GLY A 230 3.25 23.01 18.67
C GLY A 230 2.93 22.86 17.19
N ALA A 231 1.73 22.40 16.88
CA ALA A 231 1.30 22.25 15.48
C ALA A 231 1.21 23.58 14.74
N GLU A 232 0.75 24.63 15.39
CA GLU A 232 0.66 25.99 14.82
C GLU A 232 2.05 26.57 14.55
N MET A 233 2.99 26.39 15.46
CA MET A 233 4.38 26.84 15.28
C MET A 233 5.04 26.15 14.09
N VAL A 234 4.89 24.83 13.96
CA VAL A 234 5.41 24.09 12.80
C VAL A 234 4.75 24.57 11.50
N ARG A 235 3.42 24.80 11.50
CA ARG A 235 2.71 25.36 10.35
C ARG A 235 3.30 26.70 9.92
N GLN A 236 3.53 27.60 10.88
CA GLN A 236 4.09 28.92 10.66
C GLN A 236 5.50 28.80 10.06
N VAL A 237 6.36 27.99 10.66
CA VAL A 237 7.73 27.76 10.17
C VAL A 237 7.74 27.21 8.75
N LEU A 238 6.84 26.28 8.42
CA LEU A 238 6.70 25.76 7.05
C LEU A 238 6.18 26.81 6.08
N LYS A 239 5.31 27.73 6.53
CA LYS A 239 4.88 28.88 5.72
C LYS A 239 6.04 29.84 5.46
N ASP A 240 6.78 30.23 6.51
CA ASP A 240 7.81 31.27 6.42
C ASP A 240 9.05 30.82 5.62
N ASN A 241 9.43 29.55 5.70
CA ASN A 241 10.61 29.03 5.05
C ASN A 241 10.35 28.39 3.68
N PHE A 242 9.13 27.84 3.44
CA PHE A 242 8.82 27.06 2.24
C PHE A 242 7.57 27.56 1.49
N ASP A 243 6.94 28.66 1.94
CA ASP A 243 5.68 29.21 1.39
C ASP A 243 4.53 28.18 1.29
N LEU A 244 4.41 27.30 2.28
CA LEU A 244 3.38 26.26 2.32
C LEU A 244 2.19 26.72 3.15
N ASP A 245 1.01 26.77 2.49
CA ASP A 245 -0.27 26.93 3.16
C ASP A 245 -0.79 25.55 3.58
N ILE A 246 -1.15 25.40 4.85
CA ILE A 246 -1.58 24.15 5.47
C ILE A 246 -2.94 24.34 6.11
N LYS A 247 -3.90 23.49 5.78
CA LYS A 247 -5.29 23.63 6.26
C LYS A 247 -5.58 22.80 7.50
N TYR A 248 -5.05 21.59 7.55
CA TYR A 248 -5.28 20.67 8.66
C TYR A 248 -3.96 20.08 9.14
N TYR A 249 -3.99 19.53 10.36
CA TYR A 249 -2.88 18.73 10.85
C TYR A 249 -3.35 17.41 11.45
N ALA A 250 -2.44 16.45 11.52
CA ALA A 250 -2.57 15.21 12.27
C ALA A 250 -1.28 15.01 13.07
N LEU A 251 -1.43 14.82 14.37
CA LEU A 251 -0.34 14.51 15.29
C LEU A 251 -0.45 13.04 15.69
N VAL A 252 0.63 12.31 15.52
CA VAL A 252 0.67 10.86 15.77
C VAL A 252 1.81 10.59 16.75
N ASP A 253 1.48 10.19 17.96
CA ASP A 253 2.42 9.62 18.90
C ASP A 253 2.54 8.10 18.71
N PHE A 254 3.40 7.46 19.46
CA PHE A 254 3.62 6.02 19.39
C PHE A 254 2.37 5.20 19.70
N GLN A 255 1.58 5.65 20.69
CA GLN A 255 0.33 4.97 21.06
C GLN A 255 -0.73 5.10 19.96
N ALA A 256 -0.89 6.29 19.38
CA ALA A 256 -1.80 6.53 18.27
C ALA A 256 -1.41 5.72 17.05
N PHE A 257 -0.10 5.62 16.73
CA PHE A 257 0.40 4.78 15.65
C PHE A 257 0.02 3.31 15.85
N ALA A 258 0.36 2.75 17.01
CA ALA A 258 0.06 1.34 17.29
C ALA A 258 -1.45 1.06 17.27
N THR A 259 -2.25 1.95 17.88
CA THR A 259 -3.71 1.83 17.90
C THR A 259 -4.31 1.92 16.48
N ALA A 260 -3.79 2.82 15.64
CA ALA A 260 -4.24 2.94 14.26
C ALA A 260 -3.96 1.66 13.45
N ILE A 261 -2.76 1.08 13.58
CA ILE A 261 -2.42 -0.19 12.94
C ILE A 261 -3.35 -1.31 13.41
N ASP A 262 -3.55 -1.48 14.71
CA ASP A 262 -4.41 -2.52 15.27
C ASP A 262 -5.88 -2.36 14.88
N THR A 263 -6.33 -1.10 14.66
CA THR A 263 -7.68 -0.81 14.21
C THR A 263 -7.89 -1.12 12.73
N LEU A 264 -6.92 -0.72 11.90
CA LEU A 264 -6.99 -0.89 10.44
C LEU A 264 -6.68 -2.32 10.01
N PHE A 265 -5.82 -3.01 10.76
CA PHE A 265 -5.34 -4.35 10.48
C PHE A 265 -5.45 -5.24 11.73
N PRO A 266 -6.67 -5.68 12.10
CA PRO A 266 -6.90 -6.46 13.32
C PRO A 266 -6.09 -7.77 13.40
N ASP A 267 -5.76 -8.34 12.24
CA ASP A 267 -4.93 -9.55 12.11
C ASP A 267 -3.42 -9.22 12.00
N GLY A 268 -3.06 -7.96 12.17
CA GLY A 268 -1.71 -7.44 11.98
C GLY A 268 -1.33 -7.20 10.53
N VAL A 269 -0.16 -6.61 10.33
CA VAL A 269 0.43 -6.33 9.01
C VAL A 269 1.50 -7.36 8.70
N THR A 270 1.48 -7.95 7.51
CA THR A 270 2.53 -8.86 7.06
C THR A 270 3.78 -8.08 6.69
N ILE A 271 4.84 -8.25 7.45
CA ILE A 271 6.15 -7.64 7.22
C ILE A 271 7.19 -8.73 7.00
N ASP A 272 8.04 -8.54 6.01
CA ASP A 272 9.25 -9.34 5.82
C ASP A 272 10.39 -8.63 6.55
N ALA A 273 10.54 -8.95 7.84
CA ALA A 273 11.50 -8.27 8.71
C ALA A 273 12.92 -8.57 8.26
N GLN A 274 13.71 -7.52 8.10
CA GLN A 274 15.11 -7.59 7.74
C GLN A 274 15.94 -6.82 8.76
N PHE A 275 17.08 -7.34 9.11
CA PHE A 275 18.07 -6.66 9.92
C PHE A 275 19.42 -6.74 9.20
N SER A 276 20.25 -5.73 9.40
CA SER A 276 21.61 -5.73 8.89
C SER A 276 22.54 -6.64 9.71
N THR A 277 23.78 -6.34 9.74
CA THR A 277 24.79 -7.08 10.54
C THR A 277 24.96 -6.43 11.92
N LEU A 278 25.49 -7.19 12.85
CA LEU A 278 26.03 -6.68 14.12
C LEU A 278 27.47 -7.12 14.25
N ASN A 279 28.39 -6.16 14.27
CA ASN A 279 29.83 -6.41 14.23
C ASN A 279 30.23 -7.27 13.00
N GLY A 280 29.62 -7.01 11.84
CA GLY A 280 29.87 -7.72 10.59
C GLY A 280 29.26 -9.13 10.50
N ARG A 281 28.42 -9.55 11.45
CA ARG A 281 27.70 -10.83 11.42
C ARG A 281 26.22 -10.62 11.13
N PRO A 282 25.63 -11.34 10.16
CA PRO A 282 24.21 -11.24 9.87
C PRO A 282 23.35 -11.56 11.11
N LEU A 283 22.38 -10.68 11.38
CA LEU A 283 21.38 -10.92 12.42
C LEU A 283 20.26 -11.82 11.86
N THR A 284 19.90 -12.85 12.62
CA THR A 284 18.74 -13.71 12.34
C THR A 284 17.52 -13.31 13.16
N GLU A 285 17.74 -12.57 14.23
CA GLU A 285 16.74 -11.99 15.10
C GLU A 285 17.34 -10.79 15.84
N ALA A 286 16.47 -9.89 16.29
CA ALA A 286 16.87 -8.76 17.11
C ALA A 286 15.97 -8.64 18.33
N THR A 287 16.56 -8.30 19.48
CA THR A 287 15.81 -7.93 20.68
C THR A 287 15.62 -6.43 20.66
N VAL A 288 14.35 -6.00 20.65
CA VAL A 288 13.95 -4.57 20.55
C VAL A 288 13.25 -4.14 21.83
N GLY A 289 13.45 -2.90 22.25
CA GLY A 289 12.72 -2.33 23.37
C GLY A 289 11.24 -2.16 23.05
N ASP A 290 10.38 -2.39 24.04
CA ASP A 290 8.94 -2.13 23.94
C ASP A 290 8.60 -0.83 24.66
N ASP A 291 8.75 0.28 23.95
CA ASP A 291 8.56 1.62 24.51
C ASP A 291 7.11 1.93 24.88
N LEU A 292 6.13 1.25 24.30
CA LEU A 292 4.72 1.45 24.66
C LEU A 292 4.37 0.86 26.01
N HIS A 293 5.06 -0.19 26.42
CA HIS A 293 4.85 -0.87 27.69
C HIS A 293 5.96 -0.58 28.72
N ALA A 294 6.92 0.28 28.34
CA ALA A 294 7.97 0.72 29.25
C ALA A 294 7.39 1.58 30.39
N THR A 295 7.85 1.34 31.60
CA THR A 295 7.54 2.13 32.81
C THR A 295 8.83 2.73 33.35
N GLU A 296 8.74 3.57 34.39
CA GLU A 296 9.93 4.12 35.07
C GLU A 296 10.85 3.04 35.67
N THR A 297 10.29 1.86 35.96
CA THR A 297 11.01 0.77 36.62
C THR A 297 11.27 -0.44 35.72
N GLU A 298 10.53 -0.57 34.61
CA GLU A 298 10.59 -1.74 33.73
C GLU A 298 10.73 -1.28 32.27
N SER A 299 11.69 -1.88 31.58
CA SER A 299 11.91 -1.71 30.13
C SER A 299 11.72 -3.04 29.43
N PRO A 300 10.47 -3.43 29.14
CA PRO A 300 10.21 -4.71 28.47
C PRO A 300 10.84 -4.73 27.08
N THR A 301 11.18 -5.94 26.64
CA THR A 301 11.76 -6.16 25.32
C THR A 301 10.99 -7.25 24.58
N GLN A 302 11.03 -7.22 23.26
CA GLN A 302 10.53 -8.32 22.44
C GLN A 302 11.57 -8.75 21.42
N THR A 303 11.53 -10.03 21.02
CA THR A 303 12.41 -10.55 19.99
C THR A 303 11.66 -10.62 18.66
N ILE A 304 12.23 -10.00 17.62
CA ILE A 304 11.73 -10.02 16.25
C ILE A 304 12.70 -10.83 15.40
N LYS A 305 12.20 -11.84 14.68
CA LYS A 305 13.01 -12.70 13.81
C LYS A 305 13.04 -12.14 12.39
N VAL A 306 14.11 -12.47 11.65
CA VAL A 306 14.16 -12.20 10.21
C VAL A 306 13.10 -13.03 9.47
N GLY A 307 12.48 -12.46 8.46
CA GLY A 307 11.52 -13.12 7.58
C GLY A 307 10.08 -12.64 7.76
N LYS A 308 9.19 -13.25 6.99
CA LYS A 308 7.77 -12.87 6.96
C LYS A 308 7.06 -13.25 8.25
N GLN A 309 6.44 -12.26 8.86
CA GLN A 309 5.64 -12.43 10.08
C GLN A 309 4.52 -11.40 10.13
N GLN A 310 3.49 -11.68 10.95
CA GLN A 310 2.43 -10.73 11.24
C GLN A 310 2.87 -9.86 12.42
N MET A 311 2.79 -8.55 12.24
CA MET A 311 3.11 -7.58 13.27
C MET A 311 1.87 -6.77 13.63
N ASN A 312 1.53 -6.74 14.91
CA ASN A 312 0.57 -5.78 15.47
C ASN A 312 1.21 -4.39 15.56
N GLY A 313 0.43 -3.40 15.97
CA GLY A 313 0.89 -2.00 16.01
C GLY A 313 2.13 -1.78 16.89
N SER A 314 2.18 -2.42 18.06
CA SER A 314 3.35 -2.34 18.97
C SER A 314 4.59 -2.98 18.35
N THR A 315 4.47 -4.20 17.83
CA THR A 315 5.59 -4.90 17.17
C THR A 315 6.11 -4.14 15.96
N LEU A 316 5.20 -3.61 15.14
CA LEU A 316 5.56 -2.83 13.96
C LEU A 316 6.28 -1.53 14.35
N LEU A 317 5.81 -0.84 15.39
CA LEU A 317 6.46 0.36 15.93
C LEU A 317 7.89 0.04 16.39
N ASN A 318 8.04 -1.01 17.21
CA ASN A 318 9.32 -1.41 17.76
C ASN A 318 10.30 -1.83 16.65
N TYR A 319 9.82 -2.54 15.63
CA TYR A 319 10.60 -2.88 14.45
C TYR A 319 11.05 -1.63 13.67
N ALA A 320 10.14 -0.69 13.42
CA ALA A 320 10.45 0.55 12.69
C ALA A 320 11.46 1.45 13.43
N ARG A 321 11.49 1.36 14.77
CA ARG A 321 12.38 2.16 15.63
C ARG A 321 13.72 1.51 15.94
N PHE A 322 13.92 0.24 15.61
CA PHE A 322 15.17 -0.47 15.87
C PHE A 322 16.35 0.19 15.13
N ARG A 323 17.48 0.42 15.83
CA ARG A 323 18.68 1.10 15.33
C ARG A 323 20.00 0.45 15.80
N ASP A 324 19.92 -0.76 16.42
CA ASP A 324 21.06 -1.38 17.08
C ASP A 324 21.82 -2.37 16.17
N ASP A 325 21.70 -2.21 14.84
CA ASP A 325 22.52 -2.91 13.85
C ASP A 325 23.60 -1.98 13.24
N ASP A 326 24.52 -2.53 12.46
CA ASP A 326 25.64 -1.79 11.89
C ASP A 326 25.21 -0.68 10.91
N GLU A 327 23.99 -0.73 10.37
CA GLU A 327 23.41 0.28 9.47
C GLU A 327 22.61 1.36 10.19
N ALA A 328 22.26 1.13 11.44
CA ALA A 328 21.52 2.07 12.30
C ALA A 328 20.33 2.74 11.57
N ASP A 329 20.37 4.07 11.35
CA ASP A 329 19.28 4.80 10.69
C ASP A 329 19.09 4.45 9.21
N TYR A 330 20.15 4.03 8.52
CA TYR A 330 20.11 3.78 7.08
C TYR A 330 19.47 2.44 6.71
N GLY A 331 19.50 1.47 7.59
CA GLY A 331 18.96 0.13 7.31
C GLY A 331 17.44 0.06 7.17
N ARG A 332 16.72 1.16 7.41
CA ARG A 332 15.24 1.22 7.42
C ARG A 332 14.64 2.26 6.48
N THR A 333 15.44 2.87 5.65
CA THR A 333 15.00 3.89 4.66
C THR A 333 14.60 3.28 3.31
#